data_ce43766e74f63c978199798cdee8107b
#
_entry.id   ce43766e74f63c978199798cdee8107b
#
_cell.length_a   1.000
_cell.length_b   1.000
_cell.length_c   1.000
_cell.angle_alpha   90.00
_cell.angle_beta   90.00
_cell.angle_gamma   90.00
#
_symmetry.space_group_name_H-M   'P 1'
#
loop_
_entity.id
_entity.type
_entity.pdbx_description
1 polymer ?
#
loop_
_entity_poly.entity_id
_entity_poly.type
_entity_poly.pdbx_seq_one_letter_code
_entity_poly.pdbx_strand_id
1 'polypeptide(L)'
;RFKLGGIEVTKEEVLLILTKTNDGYHDEADSIDGDIVEHEEHIKCDNIMLESFLNGLIIFKRGKQDPKPGQPERPAYSKNERVNNILLKKVKIALSLTSEDMLEILETSGVFITKGELSAFLRKEGHKNYKECGDQNARNFLRGLAIKYRE
;
A
#
# COMPACT_ATOMS: atom_id res chain seq x y z
N ARG A 1 8.86 -8.49 -6.39
CA ARG A 1 7.43 -8.11 -6.51
C ARG A 1 7.23 -6.94 -7.46
N PHE A 2 8.06 -5.92 -7.38
CA PHE A 2 8.03 -4.79 -8.32
C PHE A 2 8.18 -5.25 -9.77
N LYS A 3 9.13 -6.14 -10.07
CA LYS A 3 9.33 -6.68 -11.41
C LYS A 3 8.09 -7.39 -11.96
N LEU A 4 7.40 -8.18 -11.15
CA LEU A 4 6.14 -8.81 -11.53
C LEU A 4 5.05 -7.79 -11.83
N GLY A 5 5.03 -6.67 -11.13
CA GLY A 5 4.12 -5.56 -11.38
C GLY A 5 4.51 -4.64 -12.54
N GLY A 6 5.65 -4.88 -13.19
CA GLY A 6 6.10 -4.16 -14.37
C GLY A 6 7.12 -3.06 -14.14
N ILE A 7 7.64 -2.92 -12.91
CA ILE A 7 8.71 -1.97 -12.59
C ILE A 7 9.96 -2.75 -12.19
N GLU A 8 11.09 -2.43 -12.81
CA GLU A 8 12.38 -2.97 -12.43
C GLU A 8 13.03 -2.07 -11.38
N VAL A 9 13.31 -2.65 -10.23
CA VAL A 9 14.08 -2.00 -9.16
C VAL A 9 15.11 -2.99 -8.62
N THR A 10 16.27 -2.47 -8.25
CA THR A 10 17.31 -3.26 -7.60
C THR A 10 16.98 -3.47 -6.12
N LYS A 11 17.68 -4.41 -5.49
CA LYS A 11 17.55 -4.65 -4.06
C LYS A 11 17.94 -3.40 -3.25
N GLU A 12 18.97 -2.71 -3.69
CA GLU A 12 19.47 -1.48 -3.08
C GLU A 12 18.41 -0.36 -3.18
N GLU A 13 17.77 -0.21 -4.34
CA GLU A 13 16.68 0.76 -4.53
C GLU A 13 15.49 0.46 -3.64
N VAL A 14 15.12 -0.81 -3.45
CA VAL A 14 14.06 -1.21 -2.52
C VAL A 14 14.41 -0.82 -1.08
N LEU A 15 15.66 -1.01 -0.66
CA LEU A 15 16.11 -0.60 0.66
C LEU A 15 16.01 0.92 0.84
N LEU A 16 16.35 1.72 -0.18
CA LEU A 16 16.20 3.17 -0.16
C LEU A 16 14.73 3.60 -0.06
N ILE A 17 13.81 2.90 -0.73
CA ILE A 17 12.36 3.15 -0.62
C ILE A 17 11.86 2.87 0.80
N LEU A 18 12.37 1.83 1.44
CA LEU A 18 11.95 1.41 2.78
C LEU A 18 12.61 2.22 3.90
N THR A 19 13.65 3.01 3.60
CA THR A 19 14.27 3.88 4.58
C THR A 19 13.29 4.95 5.01
N LYS A 20 13.07 5.06 6.31
CA LYS A 20 12.23 6.12 6.86
C LYS A 20 12.87 7.47 6.61
N THR A 21 12.15 8.35 5.94
CA THR A 21 12.47 9.76 5.98
C THR A 21 12.23 10.24 7.41
N ASN A 22 13.26 10.75 8.05
CA ASN A 22 13.08 11.56 9.24
C ASN A 22 12.46 12.89 8.78
N ASP A 23 11.15 12.91 8.58
CA ASP A 23 10.39 14.14 8.58
C ASP A 23 10.33 14.63 10.03
N GLY A 24 11.52 14.81 10.62
CA GLY A 24 11.67 15.52 11.87
C GLY A 24 11.21 16.94 11.58
N TYR A 25 10.23 17.41 12.32
CA TYR A 25 10.00 18.82 12.48
C TYR A 25 11.38 19.44 12.70
N HIS A 26 11.89 20.18 11.70
CA HIS A 26 12.97 21.08 11.93
C HIS A 26 12.42 22.17 12.85
N ASP A 27 12.58 21.98 14.14
CA ASP A 27 12.77 23.13 14.99
C ASP A 27 14.02 23.82 14.46
N GLU A 28 13.83 25.03 13.95
CA GLU A 28 14.92 25.92 13.60
C GLU A 28 15.71 26.23 14.87
N ALA A 29 16.59 25.35 15.25
CA ALA A 29 17.62 25.62 16.20
C ALA A 29 18.95 25.59 15.47
N ASP A 30 19.48 26.79 15.23
CA ASP A 30 20.85 27.07 14.89
C ASP A 30 21.80 25.91 15.16
N SER A 31 22.26 25.26 14.11
CA SER A 31 23.56 24.61 14.17
C SER A 31 24.38 25.02 12.97
N ILE A 32 25.12 26.09 13.18
CA ILE A 32 26.30 26.38 12.47
C ILE A 32 27.31 25.31 12.90
N ASP A 33 27.38 24.24 12.14
CA ASP A 33 28.64 23.49 11.97
C ASP A 33 28.52 22.64 10.72
N GLY A 34 29.45 22.89 9.80
CA GLY A 34 29.44 22.32 8.48
C GLY A 34 29.88 20.87 8.44
N ASP A 35 29.16 19.97 9.04
CA ASP A 35 29.22 18.57 8.66
C ASP A 35 28.27 18.37 7.50
N ILE A 36 28.84 18.03 6.36
CA ILE A 36 28.12 17.52 5.21
C ILE A 36 27.46 16.24 5.70
N VAL A 37 26.24 16.36 6.15
CA VAL A 37 25.36 15.21 6.32
C VAL A 37 25.15 14.68 4.91
N GLU A 38 25.78 13.55 4.59
CA GLU A 38 25.41 12.79 3.41
C GLU A 38 23.90 12.58 3.53
N HIS A 39 23.14 13.32 2.74
CA HIS A 39 21.73 13.05 2.59
C HIS A 39 21.66 11.63 2.03
N GLU A 40 21.26 10.69 2.87
CA GLU A 40 20.89 9.37 2.39
C GLU A 40 19.87 9.60 1.28
N GLU A 41 20.23 9.25 0.06
CA GLU A 41 19.36 9.39 -1.08
C GLU A 41 18.12 8.53 -0.84
N HIS A 42 16.97 9.17 -0.61
CA HIS A 42 15.71 8.49 -0.51
C HIS A 42 15.08 8.40 -1.89
N ILE A 43 14.69 7.20 -2.27
CA ILE A 43 13.82 7.01 -3.43
C ILE A 43 12.38 7.17 -2.95
N LYS A 44 11.70 8.19 -3.45
CA LYS A 44 10.28 8.42 -3.15
C LYS A 44 9.45 7.34 -3.83
N CYS A 45 8.70 6.58 -3.03
CA CYS A 45 7.72 5.66 -3.54
C CYS A 45 6.46 6.44 -3.93
N ASP A 46 6.24 6.65 -5.22
CA ASP A 46 5.01 7.25 -5.72
C ASP A 46 3.87 6.22 -5.81
N ASN A 47 2.68 6.68 -6.18
CA ASN A 47 1.50 5.82 -6.27
C ASN A 47 1.66 4.71 -7.32
N ILE A 48 2.34 4.99 -8.42
CA ILE A 48 2.59 4.01 -9.49
C ILE A 48 3.52 2.91 -9.00
N MET A 49 4.58 3.24 -8.28
CA MET A 49 5.51 2.26 -7.70
C MET A 49 4.80 1.37 -6.67
N LEU A 50 4.02 1.96 -5.78
CA LEU A 50 3.25 1.20 -4.79
C LEU A 50 2.25 0.27 -5.47
N GLU A 51 1.50 0.76 -6.43
CA GLU A 51 0.51 -0.06 -7.16
C GLU A 51 1.18 -1.17 -7.95
N SER A 52 2.33 -0.92 -8.55
CA SER A 52 3.14 -1.94 -9.22
C SER A 52 3.61 -3.03 -8.26
N PHE A 53 4.03 -2.66 -7.06
CA PHE A 53 4.37 -3.63 -6.01
C PHE A 53 3.15 -4.48 -5.63
N LEU A 54 1.99 -3.86 -5.42
CA LEU A 54 0.76 -4.56 -5.06
C LEU A 54 0.29 -5.49 -6.19
N ASN A 55 0.38 -5.06 -7.44
CA ASN A 55 0.09 -5.90 -8.60
C ASN A 55 1.04 -7.11 -8.67
N GLY A 56 2.32 -6.88 -8.42
CA GLY A 56 3.31 -7.95 -8.34
C GLY A 56 3.05 -8.91 -7.19
N LEU A 57 2.57 -8.41 -6.06
CA LEU A 57 2.17 -9.23 -4.92
C LEU A 57 0.98 -10.13 -5.26
N ILE A 58 -0.01 -9.60 -5.97
CA ILE A 58 -1.17 -10.38 -6.44
C ILE A 58 -0.70 -11.53 -7.34
N ILE A 59 0.13 -11.24 -8.33
CA ILE A 59 0.68 -12.24 -9.26
C ILE A 59 1.50 -13.29 -8.50
N PHE A 60 2.29 -12.87 -7.54
CA PHE A 60 3.11 -13.77 -6.72
C PHE A 60 2.26 -14.73 -5.87
N LYS A 61 1.21 -14.22 -5.23
CA LYS A 61 0.38 -15.01 -4.32
C LYS A 61 -0.65 -15.87 -5.04
N ARG A 62 -1.20 -15.39 -6.13
CA ARG A 62 -2.27 -16.08 -6.88
C ARG A 62 -1.80 -16.77 -8.16
N GLY A 63 -0.55 -16.54 -8.56
CA GLY A 63 -0.02 -16.98 -9.82
C GLY A 63 -0.44 -16.08 -10.99
N LYS A 64 0.31 -16.20 -12.10
CA LYS A 64 -0.02 -15.51 -13.35
C LYS A 64 -1.27 -16.15 -13.95
N GLN A 65 -2.33 -15.37 -14.06
CA GLN A 65 -3.54 -15.84 -14.73
C GLN A 65 -3.48 -15.51 -16.22
N ASP A 66 -3.95 -16.42 -17.05
CA ASP A 66 -4.09 -16.15 -18.48
C ASP A 66 -5.09 -15.00 -18.68
N PRO A 67 -4.71 -13.95 -19.42
CA PRO A 67 -5.64 -12.84 -19.64
C PRO A 67 -6.83 -13.34 -20.46
N LYS A 68 -8.03 -12.97 -20.03
CA LYS A 68 -9.23 -13.16 -20.84
C LYS A 68 -9.12 -12.30 -22.10
N PRO A 69 -9.70 -12.73 -23.25
CA PRO A 69 -9.69 -11.91 -24.45
C PRO A 69 -10.14 -10.48 -24.17
N GLY A 70 -9.30 -9.50 -24.52
CA GLY A 70 -9.57 -8.07 -24.27
C GLY A 70 -9.15 -7.53 -22.91
N GLN A 71 -8.58 -8.34 -22.03
CA GLN A 71 -8.02 -7.88 -20.76
C GLN A 71 -6.50 -7.74 -20.82
N PRO A 72 -5.93 -6.73 -20.15
CA PRO A 72 -4.48 -6.60 -20.07
C PRO A 72 -3.85 -7.75 -19.28
N GLU A 73 -2.64 -8.14 -19.65
CA GLU A 73 -1.87 -9.18 -18.97
C GLU A 73 -1.59 -8.89 -17.50
N ARG A 74 -1.57 -7.62 -17.14
CA ARG A 74 -1.38 -7.11 -15.78
C ARG A 74 -2.58 -6.28 -15.34
N PRO A 75 -2.90 -6.27 -14.03
CA PRO A 75 -3.93 -5.38 -13.52
C PRO A 75 -3.64 -3.93 -13.93
N ALA A 76 -4.67 -3.23 -14.39
CA ALA A 76 -4.53 -1.84 -14.80
C ALA A 76 -4.23 -0.93 -13.60
N TYR A 77 -3.48 0.15 -13.87
CA TYR A 77 -3.29 1.20 -12.88
C TYR A 77 -4.56 2.01 -12.68
N SER A 78 -4.86 2.34 -11.44
CA SER A 78 -5.97 3.21 -11.08
C SER A 78 -5.57 4.66 -11.27
N LYS A 79 -6.28 5.39 -12.11
CA LYS A 79 -5.89 6.77 -12.46
C LYS A 79 -6.30 7.80 -11.42
N ASN A 80 -7.44 7.62 -10.78
CA ASN A 80 -8.07 8.63 -9.92
C ASN A 80 -8.43 8.13 -8.51
N GLU A 81 -8.16 6.89 -8.21
CA GLU A 81 -8.54 6.31 -6.93
C GLU A 81 -7.51 6.64 -5.84
N ARG A 82 -7.99 6.86 -4.63
CA ARG A 82 -7.12 7.10 -3.47
C ARG A 82 -6.23 5.89 -3.18
N VAL A 83 -4.95 6.15 -2.94
CA VAL A 83 -3.95 5.10 -2.71
C VAL A 83 -4.31 4.17 -1.54
N ASN A 84 -4.92 4.69 -0.48
CA ASN A 84 -5.35 3.87 0.66
C ASN A 84 -6.43 2.87 0.27
N ASN A 85 -7.37 3.28 -0.57
CA ASN A 85 -8.43 2.39 -1.07
C ASN A 85 -7.86 1.32 -2.01
N ILE A 86 -6.92 1.70 -2.87
CA ILE A 86 -6.18 0.77 -3.75
C ILE A 86 -5.41 -0.25 -2.92
N LEU A 87 -4.71 0.19 -1.88
CA LEU A 87 -3.96 -0.68 -0.96
C LEU A 87 -4.86 -1.74 -0.35
N LEU A 88 -5.99 -1.36 0.22
CA LEU A 88 -6.95 -2.28 0.82
C LEU A 88 -7.47 -3.31 -0.18
N LYS A 89 -7.87 -2.86 -1.37
CA LYS A 89 -8.40 -3.73 -2.42
C LYS A 89 -7.37 -4.74 -2.90
N LYS A 90 -6.17 -4.28 -3.22
CA LYS A 90 -5.13 -5.13 -3.80
C LYS A 90 -4.54 -6.10 -2.79
N VAL A 91 -4.39 -5.70 -1.54
CA VAL A 91 -3.99 -6.61 -0.45
C VAL A 91 -5.07 -7.67 -0.21
N LYS A 92 -6.34 -7.27 -0.21
CA LYS A 92 -7.46 -8.21 -0.11
C LYS A 92 -7.40 -9.28 -1.19
N ILE A 93 -7.16 -8.88 -2.43
CA ILE A 93 -7.05 -9.80 -3.58
C ILE A 93 -5.80 -10.68 -3.44
N ALA A 94 -4.65 -10.10 -3.16
CA ALA A 94 -3.37 -10.81 -3.09
C ALA A 94 -3.37 -11.90 -2.02
N LEU A 95 -3.96 -11.63 -0.86
CA LEU A 95 -3.99 -12.54 0.28
C LEU A 95 -5.29 -13.34 0.38
N SER A 96 -6.20 -13.17 -0.59
CA SER A 96 -7.51 -13.84 -0.62
C SER A 96 -8.32 -13.64 0.67
N LEU A 97 -8.30 -12.41 1.20
CA LEU A 97 -8.99 -12.07 2.44
C LEU A 97 -10.50 -11.91 2.20
N THR A 98 -11.29 -12.42 3.14
CA THR A 98 -12.71 -12.10 3.21
C THR A 98 -12.92 -10.75 3.91
N SER A 99 -14.14 -10.23 3.84
CA SER A 99 -14.49 -9.00 4.58
C SER A 99 -14.34 -9.19 6.09
N GLU A 100 -14.70 -10.36 6.58
CA GLU A 100 -14.55 -10.76 7.98
C GLU A 100 -13.06 -10.79 8.39
N ASP A 101 -12.19 -11.35 7.55
CA ASP A 101 -10.74 -11.36 7.79
C ASP A 101 -10.18 -9.94 7.89
N MET A 102 -10.63 -9.04 7.02
CA MET A 102 -10.18 -7.65 7.05
C MET A 102 -10.66 -6.90 8.29
N LEU A 103 -11.89 -7.16 8.75
CA LEU A 103 -12.40 -6.60 10.01
C LEU A 103 -11.61 -7.10 11.20
N GLU A 104 -11.29 -8.39 11.25
CA GLU A 104 -10.46 -9.00 12.29
C GLU A 104 -9.05 -8.39 12.32
N ILE A 105 -8.44 -8.16 11.16
CA ILE A 105 -7.13 -7.52 11.05
C ILE A 105 -7.17 -6.08 11.62
N LEU A 106 -8.19 -5.31 11.30
CA LEU A 106 -8.39 -3.96 11.83
C LEU A 106 -8.63 -3.99 13.34
N GLU A 107 -9.44 -4.91 13.81
CA GLU A 107 -9.74 -5.11 15.24
C GLU A 107 -8.49 -5.45 16.04
N THR A 108 -7.61 -6.27 15.50
CA THR A 108 -6.30 -6.59 16.08
C THR A 108 -5.45 -5.34 16.33
N SER A 109 -5.59 -4.33 15.50
CA SER A 109 -4.89 -3.04 15.67
C SER A 109 -5.67 -2.02 16.51
N GLY A 110 -6.84 -2.39 17.04
CA GLY A 110 -7.69 -1.54 17.87
C GLY A 110 -8.69 -0.68 17.11
N VAL A 111 -8.92 -0.96 15.84
CA VAL A 111 -9.90 -0.23 15.01
C VAL A 111 -11.14 -1.08 14.78
N PHE A 112 -12.26 -0.53 15.17
CA PHE A 112 -13.58 -1.16 15.01
C PHE A 112 -14.39 -0.37 13.98
N ILE A 113 -14.63 -0.98 12.84
CA ILE A 113 -15.51 -0.45 11.80
C ILE A 113 -16.59 -1.48 11.45
N THR A 114 -17.69 -1.00 10.91
CA THR A 114 -18.76 -1.87 10.45
C THR A 114 -18.43 -2.52 9.10
N LYS A 115 -19.09 -3.62 8.81
CA LYS A 115 -18.99 -4.26 7.49
C LYS A 115 -19.43 -3.32 6.36
N GLY A 116 -20.41 -2.46 6.63
CA GLY A 116 -20.86 -1.44 5.70
C GLY A 116 -19.79 -0.39 5.39
N GLU A 117 -19.08 0.08 6.40
CA GLU A 117 -17.97 1.02 6.22
C GLU A 117 -16.82 0.41 5.44
N LEU A 118 -16.43 -0.83 5.77
CA LEU A 118 -15.42 -1.55 5.01
C LEU A 118 -15.84 -1.73 3.55
N SER A 119 -17.08 -2.11 3.30
CA SER A 119 -17.61 -2.23 1.94
C SER A 119 -17.55 -0.91 1.17
N ALA A 120 -17.80 0.21 1.84
CA ALA A 120 -17.68 1.55 1.24
C ALA A 120 -16.24 1.86 0.79
N PHE A 121 -15.23 1.46 1.56
CA PHE A 121 -13.82 1.60 1.16
C PHE A 121 -13.43 0.72 -0.02
N LEU A 122 -14.08 -0.42 -0.18
CA LEU A 122 -13.78 -1.40 -1.24
C LEU A 122 -14.56 -1.15 -2.53
N ARG A 123 -15.50 -0.22 -2.54
CA ARG A 123 -16.27 0.12 -3.75
C ARG A 123 -15.41 0.86 -4.76
N LYS A 124 -15.84 0.82 -6.01
CA LYS A 124 -15.22 1.58 -7.09
C LYS A 124 -15.44 3.08 -6.86
N GLU A 125 -14.43 3.88 -7.15
CA GLU A 125 -14.57 5.35 -7.19
C GLU A 125 -15.71 5.75 -8.14
N GLY A 126 -16.46 6.75 -7.73
CA GLY A 126 -17.66 7.19 -8.44
C GLY A 126 -18.96 6.46 -8.06
N HIS A 127 -18.87 5.37 -7.29
CA HIS A 127 -20.08 4.73 -6.74
C HIS A 127 -20.66 5.60 -5.62
N LYS A 128 -21.98 5.75 -5.60
CA LYS A 128 -22.67 6.63 -4.61
C LYS A 128 -22.34 6.31 -3.15
N ASN A 129 -22.02 5.06 -2.85
CA ASN A 129 -21.67 4.60 -1.51
C ASN A 129 -20.14 4.43 -1.31
N TYR A 130 -19.35 4.92 -2.25
CA TYR A 130 -17.89 4.95 -2.09
C TYR A 130 -17.49 5.89 -0.97
N LYS A 131 -16.53 5.48 -0.17
CA LYS A 131 -15.93 6.30 0.89
C LYS A 131 -14.42 6.19 0.80
N GLU A 132 -13.75 7.32 0.95
CA GLU A 132 -12.29 7.36 1.00
C GLU A 132 -11.79 6.77 2.32
N CYS A 133 -10.81 5.88 2.23
CA CYS A 133 -10.11 5.34 3.40
C CYS A 133 -9.11 6.37 3.91
N GLY A 134 -9.26 6.80 5.15
CA GLY A 134 -8.31 7.70 5.79
C GLY A 134 -6.96 7.03 6.09
N ASP A 135 -5.91 7.84 6.23
CA ASP A 135 -4.56 7.36 6.52
C ASP A 135 -4.49 6.54 7.82
N GLN A 136 -5.24 6.93 8.82
CA GLN A 136 -5.33 6.22 10.09
C GLN A 136 -5.80 4.77 9.89
N ASN A 137 -6.87 4.58 9.12
CA ASN A 137 -7.42 3.26 8.85
C ASN A 137 -6.44 2.39 8.03
N ALA A 138 -5.79 2.99 7.03
CA ALA A 138 -4.78 2.30 6.22
C ALA A 138 -3.57 1.86 7.08
N ARG A 139 -3.06 2.73 7.93
CA ARG A 139 -1.95 2.41 8.85
C ARG A 139 -2.32 1.31 9.84
N ASN A 140 -3.50 1.40 10.42
CA ASN A 140 -3.99 0.39 11.35
C ASN A 140 -4.23 -0.96 10.68
N PHE A 141 -4.72 -0.95 9.44
CA PHE A 141 -4.85 -2.17 8.64
C PHE A 141 -3.48 -2.83 8.40
N LEU A 142 -2.48 -2.06 7.99
CA LEU A 142 -1.12 -2.56 7.80
C LEU A 142 -0.50 -3.06 9.11
N ARG A 143 -0.75 -2.38 10.21
CA ARG A 143 -0.29 -2.80 11.54
C ARG A 143 -0.92 -4.11 11.96
N GLY A 144 -2.23 -4.26 11.82
CA GLY A 144 -2.94 -5.51 12.11
C GLY A 144 -2.47 -6.65 11.22
N LEU A 145 -2.23 -6.37 9.94
CA LEU A 145 -1.68 -7.32 8.99
C LEU A 145 -0.28 -7.80 9.40
N ALA A 146 0.59 -6.88 9.82
CA ALA A 146 1.93 -7.20 10.30
C ALA A 146 1.88 -8.08 11.55
N ILE A 147 0.98 -7.82 12.48
CA ILE A 147 0.77 -8.65 13.68
C ILE A 147 0.33 -10.06 13.27
N LYS A 148 -0.65 -10.17 12.39
CA LYS A 148 -1.18 -11.47 11.93
C LYS A 148 -0.12 -12.33 11.24
N TYR A 149 0.74 -11.73 10.42
CA TYR A 149 1.73 -12.48 9.62
C TYR A 149 3.13 -12.59 10.24
N ARG A 150 3.33 -12.02 11.42
CA ARG A 150 4.58 -12.17 12.18
C ARG A 150 4.54 -13.30 13.21
N GLU A 151 3.38 -13.77 13.52
CA GLU A 151 3.20 -14.91 14.41
C GLU A 151 3.56 -16.23 13.73
#